data_182438c1f512a20f7be99ee4225e1c62
#
_entry.id   182438c1f512a20f7be99ee4225e1c62
#
_cell.length_a   1.000
_cell.length_b   1.000
_cell.length_c   1.000
_cell.angle_alpha   90.00
_cell.angle_beta   90.00
_cell.angle_gamma   90.00
#
_symmetry.space_group_name_H-M   'P 1'
#
loop_
_entity.id
_entity.type
_entity.pdbx_description
1 polymer ?
#
loop_
_entity_poly.entity_id
_entity_poly.type
_entity_poly.pdbx_seq_one_letter_code
_entity_poly.pdbx_strand_id
1 'polypeptide(L)'
;MVTTTEGRESARVSHRFLVPRLSLMMFMQFFIWGSWSVTLGLVMTRYEMSLLIGDAFSAGPIASILSPFVLGMLVDRFFASQKVMAVMHLAGAAILWFVPQALVAQNGALLIGLLFGYTLCYMPTLALTNNIAFHSLANVDKTFPVVRVFGTIGWIIAGICIGVTGISDTTGIFTLAALCSVALALYSLTLPHTPAPAKGMPVQFRDLLCADAFALLK
;
A
#
# COMPACT_ATOMS: atom_id res chain seq x y z
N MET A 1 29.99 20.72 28.27
CA MET A 1 28.97 20.41 27.25
C MET A 1 28.06 19.32 27.79
N VAL A 2 27.04 19.72 28.56
CA VAL A 2 26.13 18.81 29.28
C VAL A 2 24.99 18.49 28.30
N THR A 3 25.05 17.36 27.63
CA THR A 3 23.88 16.82 26.93
C THR A 3 22.95 16.25 27.98
N THR A 4 21.87 16.96 28.23
CA THR A 4 20.87 16.64 29.24
C THR A 4 20.32 15.20 29.02
N THR A 5 20.30 14.43 30.10
CA THR A 5 19.75 13.08 30.22
C THR A 5 18.33 12.97 29.63
N GLU A 6 17.54 14.02 29.74
CA GLU A 6 16.19 14.14 29.17
C GLU A 6 16.12 14.01 27.62
N GLY A 7 17.10 14.58 26.90
CA GLY A 7 17.16 14.44 25.43
C GLY A 7 17.46 13.01 24.98
N ARG A 8 18.26 12.25 25.77
CA ARG A 8 18.54 10.84 25.47
C ARG A 8 17.39 9.92 25.83
N GLU A 9 16.64 10.25 26.87
CA GLU A 9 15.48 9.46 27.31
C GLU A 9 14.29 9.65 26.38
N SER A 10 14.01 10.88 25.94
CA SER A 10 13.00 11.20 24.91
C SER A 10 13.30 10.53 23.57
N ALA A 11 14.56 10.52 23.12
CA ALA A 11 14.98 9.81 21.91
C ALA A 11 14.83 8.29 22.05
N ARG A 12 15.14 7.71 23.22
CA ARG A 12 14.96 6.27 23.50
C ARG A 12 13.50 5.86 23.56
N VAL A 13 12.61 6.67 24.14
CA VAL A 13 11.18 6.42 24.21
C VAL A 13 10.57 6.48 22.81
N SER A 14 10.99 7.45 21.98
CA SER A 14 10.57 7.53 20.56
C SER A 14 10.98 6.29 19.76
N HIS A 15 12.19 5.76 19.98
CA HIS A 15 12.68 4.55 19.33
C HIS A 15 11.95 3.27 19.79
N ARG A 16 11.53 3.18 21.04
CA ARG A 16 10.91 1.98 21.63
C ARG A 16 9.54 1.67 21.00
N PHE A 17 8.81 2.69 20.58
CA PHE A 17 7.49 2.52 19.92
C PHE A 17 7.55 2.52 18.39
N LEU A 18 8.71 2.74 17.79
CA LEU A 18 8.85 2.87 16.36
C LEU A 18 8.61 1.53 15.63
N VAL A 19 9.25 0.45 16.10
CA VAL A 19 9.10 -0.89 15.50
C VAL A 19 7.64 -1.36 15.54
N PRO A 20 6.91 -1.32 16.67
CA PRO A 20 5.49 -1.63 16.69
C PRO A 20 4.65 -0.78 15.73
N ARG A 21 4.94 0.51 15.61
CA ARG A 21 4.21 1.40 14.69
C ARG A 21 4.43 1.05 13.23
N LEU A 22 5.67 0.76 12.84
CA LEU A 22 5.99 0.31 11.49
C LEU A 22 5.42 -1.09 11.20
N SER A 23 5.42 -1.98 12.20
CA SER A 23 4.80 -3.30 12.10
C SER A 23 3.28 -3.20 11.90
N LEU A 24 2.61 -2.29 12.59
CA LEU A 24 1.18 -2.03 12.38
C LEU A 24 0.91 -1.46 10.99
N MET A 25 1.74 -0.54 10.51
CA MET A 25 1.65 -0.03 9.13
C MET A 25 1.75 -1.18 8.12
N MET A 26 2.75 -2.05 8.24
CA MET A 26 2.92 -3.21 7.35
C MET A 26 1.75 -4.19 7.46
N PHE A 27 1.28 -4.45 8.67
CA PHE A 27 0.10 -5.27 8.90
C PHE A 27 -1.11 -4.73 8.15
N MET A 28 -1.45 -3.45 8.34
CA MET A 28 -2.61 -2.83 7.71
C MET A 28 -2.47 -2.79 6.19
N GLN A 29 -1.28 -2.49 5.67
CA GLN A 29 -1.00 -2.49 4.24
C GLN A 29 -1.37 -3.81 3.58
N PHE A 30 -0.92 -4.93 4.12
CA PHE A 30 -1.17 -6.24 3.55
C PHE A 30 -2.54 -6.82 3.95
N PHE A 31 -3.10 -6.41 5.08
CA PHE A 31 -4.48 -6.73 5.44
C PHE A 31 -5.46 -6.17 4.41
N ILE A 32 -5.28 -4.92 3.98
CA ILE A 32 -6.10 -4.30 2.91
C ILE A 32 -6.03 -5.14 1.64
N TRP A 33 -4.85 -5.54 1.21
CA TRP A 33 -4.71 -6.35 0.00
C TRP A 33 -5.36 -7.73 0.17
N GLY A 34 -5.10 -8.42 1.28
CA GLY A 34 -5.71 -9.71 1.60
C GLY A 34 -7.23 -9.65 1.71
N SER A 35 -7.80 -8.50 2.13
CA SER A 35 -9.24 -8.34 2.34
C SER A 35 -10.10 -8.46 1.09
N TRP A 36 -9.56 -8.27 -0.10
CA TRP A 36 -10.36 -8.36 -1.32
C TRP A 36 -9.77 -9.30 -2.38
N SER A 37 -8.44 -9.37 -2.48
CA SER A 37 -7.80 -10.10 -3.59
C SER A 37 -7.91 -11.61 -3.45
N VAL A 38 -7.95 -12.15 -2.23
CA VAL A 38 -7.98 -13.59 -1.97
C VAL A 38 -9.28 -14.22 -2.49
N THR A 39 -10.40 -13.53 -2.34
CA THR A 39 -11.73 -14.03 -2.71
C THR A 39 -12.36 -13.30 -3.89
N LEU A 40 -11.61 -12.43 -4.58
CA LEU A 40 -12.07 -11.68 -5.75
C LEU A 40 -12.73 -12.59 -6.79
N GLY A 41 -12.07 -13.70 -7.16
CA GLY A 41 -12.60 -14.64 -8.13
C GLY A 41 -13.90 -15.28 -7.69
N LEU A 42 -14.06 -15.57 -6.40
CA LEU A 42 -15.30 -16.12 -5.83
C LEU A 42 -16.46 -15.11 -5.95
N VAL A 43 -16.22 -13.85 -5.58
CA VAL A 43 -17.20 -12.77 -5.70
C VAL A 43 -17.58 -12.56 -7.18
N MET A 44 -16.61 -12.48 -8.08
CA MET A 44 -16.87 -12.30 -9.50
C MET A 44 -17.69 -13.47 -10.09
N THR A 45 -17.42 -14.69 -9.64
CA THR A 45 -18.19 -15.87 -10.06
C THR A 45 -19.64 -15.77 -9.58
N ARG A 46 -19.87 -15.33 -8.34
CA ARG A 46 -21.22 -15.14 -7.79
C ARG A 46 -22.03 -14.09 -8.56
N TYR A 47 -21.36 -13.07 -9.09
CA TYR A 47 -21.99 -12.00 -9.89
C TYR A 47 -21.95 -12.29 -11.40
N GLU A 48 -21.73 -13.55 -11.81
CA GLU A 48 -21.74 -14.01 -13.21
C GLU A 48 -20.69 -13.33 -14.11
N MET A 49 -19.58 -12.88 -13.51
CA MET A 49 -18.49 -12.18 -14.21
C MET A 49 -17.20 -13.03 -14.30
N SER A 50 -17.31 -14.36 -14.30
CA SER A 50 -16.19 -15.30 -14.28
C SER A 50 -15.21 -15.12 -15.45
N LEU A 51 -15.69 -14.72 -16.62
CA LEU A 51 -14.87 -14.50 -17.80
C LEU A 51 -13.88 -13.33 -17.65
N LEU A 52 -14.12 -12.41 -16.73
CA LEU A 52 -13.29 -11.23 -16.49
C LEU A 52 -12.31 -11.40 -15.32
N ILE A 53 -12.27 -12.58 -14.70
CA ILE A 53 -11.37 -12.83 -13.55
C ILE A 53 -9.91 -12.63 -13.94
N GLY A 54 -9.49 -13.10 -15.12
CA GLY A 54 -8.14 -12.91 -15.62
C GLY A 54 -7.76 -11.44 -15.78
N ASP A 55 -8.68 -10.65 -16.36
CA ASP A 55 -8.50 -9.21 -16.56
C ASP A 55 -8.40 -8.47 -15.20
N ALA A 56 -9.27 -8.84 -14.25
CA ALA A 56 -9.28 -8.26 -12.91
C ALA A 56 -7.95 -8.52 -12.18
N PHE A 57 -7.40 -9.72 -12.25
CA PHE A 57 -6.10 -10.04 -11.63
C PHE A 57 -4.92 -9.45 -12.39
N SER A 58 -5.03 -9.18 -13.69
CA SER A 58 -3.98 -8.53 -14.47
C SER A 58 -3.78 -7.04 -14.12
N ALA A 59 -4.80 -6.39 -13.56
CA ALA A 59 -4.75 -4.99 -13.16
C ALA A 59 -3.59 -4.69 -12.19
N GLY A 60 -3.33 -5.57 -11.21
CA GLY A 60 -2.26 -5.40 -10.24
C GLY A 60 -0.86 -5.41 -10.86
N PRO A 61 -0.45 -6.46 -11.57
CA PRO A 61 0.84 -6.50 -12.28
C PRO A 61 1.06 -5.32 -13.23
N ILE A 62 0.05 -4.94 -14.01
CA ILE A 62 0.15 -3.79 -14.93
C ILE A 62 0.35 -2.49 -14.15
N ALA A 63 -0.43 -2.27 -13.09
CA ALA A 63 -0.27 -1.11 -12.21
C ALA A 63 1.12 -1.09 -11.54
N SER A 64 1.68 -2.25 -11.17
CA SER A 64 3.01 -2.35 -10.59
C SER A 64 4.11 -1.90 -11.55
N ILE A 65 3.97 -2.19 -12.85
CA ILE A 65 4.89 -1.73 -13.88
C ILE A 65 4.80 -0.21 -14.07
N LEU A 66 3.59 0.34 -13.99
CA LEU A 66 3.34 1.78 -14.16
C LEU A 66 3.66 2.60 -12.89
N SER A 67 3.63 1.97 -11.73
CA SER A 67 3.81 2.59 -10.42
C SER A 67 5.10 3.41 -10.28
N PRO A 68 6.30 2.96 -10.71
CA PRO A 68 7.53 3.74 -10.62
C PRO A 68 7.47 5.06 -11.41
N PHE A 69 6.75 5.08 -12.53
CA PHE A 69 6.59 6.31 -13.33
C PHE A 69 5.73 7.34 -12.59
N VAL A 70 4.67 6.90 -11.94
CA VAL A 70 3.78 7.77 -11.14
C VAL A 70 4.52 8.30 -9.91
N LEU A 71 5.22 7.43 -9.17
CA LEU A 71 5.99 7.81 -7.98
C LEU A 71 7.21 8.66 -8.31
N GLY A 72 8.02 8.21 -9.28
CA GLY A 72 9.32 8.82 -9.55
C GLY A 72 9.23 10.25 -10.10
N MET A 73 8.19 10.57 -10.87
CA MET A 73 8.06 11.89 -11.50
C MET A 73 7.61 12.99 -10.54
N LEU A 74 6.64 12.72 -9.68
CA LEU A 74 5.97 13.76 -8.89
C LEU A 74 6.15 13.58 -7.38
N VAL A 75 6.12 12.33 -6.91
CA VAL A 75 6.00 12.04 -5.49
C VAL A 75 7.36 12.05 -4.80
N ASP A 76 8.34 11.35 -5.37
CA ASP A 76 9.66 11.17 -4.76
C ASP A 76 10.48 12.46 -4.66
N ARG A 77 10.02 13.54 -5.30
CA ARG A 77 10.73 14.82 -5.32
C ARG A 77 10.12 15.90 -4.44
N PHE A 78 8.79 15.90 -4.31
CA PHE A 78 8.08 17.05 -3.74
C PHE A 78 7.38 16.73 -2.42
N PHE A 79 7.00 15.47 -2.19
CA PHE A 79 6.12 15.14 -1.08
C PHE A 79 6.73 14.11 -0.12
N ALA A 80 6.48 14.29 1.16
CA ALA A 80 6.86 13.34 2.18
C ALA A 80 6.08 12.02 2.00
N SER A 81 6.78 10.88 2.07
CA SER A 81 6.24 9.54 1.75
C SER A 81 4.96 9.20 2.52
N GLN A 82 4.87 9.55 3.81
CA GLN A 82 3.69 9.30 4.64
C GLN A 82 2.47 10.11 4.19
N LYS A 83 2.64 11.32 3.64
CA LYS A 83 1.54 12.13 3.12
C LYS A 83 1.01 11.57 1.81
N VAL A 84 1.92 11.15 0.93
CA VAL A 84 1.54 10.51 -0.33
C VAL A 84 0.80 9.22 -0.09
N MET A 85 1.30 8.39 0.82
CA MET A 85 0.65 7.16 1.25
C MET A 85 -0.79 7.43 1.74
N ALA A 86 -1.01 8.50 2.54
CA ALA A 86 -2.34 8.89 2.98
C ALA A 86 -3.26 9.23 1.80
N VAL A 87 -2.80 10.08 0.88
CA VAL A 87 -3.60 10.48 -0.29
C VAL A 87 -3.93 9.30 -1.18
N MET A 88 -2.94 8.43 -1.46
CA MET A 88 -3.13 7.24 -2.30
C MET A 88 -4.14 6.27 -1.68
N HIS A 89 -4.07 6.02 -0.37
CA HIS A 89 -5.05 5.17 0.31
C HIS A 89 -6.44 5.79 0.37
N LEU A 90 -6.59 7.11 0.53
CA LEU A 90 -7.89 7.77 0.47
C LEU A 90 -8.50 7.69 -0.94
N ALA A 91 -7.69 7.97 -1.97
CA ALA A 91 -8.14 7.83 -3.35
C ALA A 91 -8.53 6.38 -3.68
N GLY A 92 -7.70 5.41 -3.28
CA GLY A 92 -8.00 3.99 -3.43
C GLY A 92 -9.28 3.57 -2.68
N ALA A 93 -9.48 4.04 -1.44
CA ALA A 93 -10.70 3.77 -0.69
C ALA A 93 -11.94 4.31 -1.38
N ALA A 94 -11.88 5.52 -1.92
CA ALA A 94 -12.99 6.10 -2.69
C ALA A 94 -13.31 5.27 -3.94
N ILE A 95 -12.30 4.78 -4.66
CA ILE A 95 -12.51 3.91 -5.83
C ILE A 95 -13.13 2.57 -5.41
N LEU A 96 -12.59 1.91 -4.36
CA LEU A 96 -13.12 0.64 -3.86
C LEU A 96 -14.58 0.74 -3.42
N TRP A 97 -15.01 1.90 -2.94
CA TRP A 97 -16.39 2.13 -2.52
C TRP A 97 -17.40 1.99 -3.68
N PHE A 98 -16.96 2.22 -4.92
CA PHE A 98 -17.79 2.08 -6.12
C PHE A 98 -17.72 0.70 -6.79
N VAL A 99 -16.78 -0.16 -6.39
CA VAL A 99 -16.66 -1.53 -6.96
C VAL A 99 -17.92 -2.38 -6.76
N PRO A 100 -18.57 -2.39 -5.58
CA PRO A 100 -19.84 -3.10 -5.37
C PRO A 100 -20.93 -2.75 -6.39
N GLN A 101 -21.06 -1.47 -6.74
CA GLN A 101 -22.07 -1.02 -7.70
C GLN A 101 -21.80 -1.55 -9.11
N ALA A 102 -20.52 -1.61 -9.52
CA ALA A 102 -20.14 -2.17 -10.82
C ALA A 102 -20.43 -3.67 -10.91
N LEU A 103 -20.21 -4.42 -9.80
CA LEU A 103 -20.53 -5.84 -9.69
C LEU A 103 -22.04 -6.07 -9.78
N VAL A 104 -22.85 -5.36 -8.97
CA VAL A 104 -24.31 -5.49 -8.96
C VAL A 104 -24.93 -5.11 -10.32
N ALA A 105 -24.38 -4.09 -10.98
CA ALA A 105 -24.81 -3.67 -12.32
C ALA A 105 -24.28 -4.58 -13.44
N GLN A 106 -23.48 -5.60 -13.12
CA GLN A 106 -22.79 -6.49 -14.07
C GLN A 106 -22.03 -5.72 -15.16
N ASN A 107 -21.52 -4.54 -14.85
CA ASN A 107 -20.76 -3.70 -15.77
C ASN A 107 -19.27 -4.06 -15.71
N GLY A 108 -18.85 -4.98 -16.58
CA GLY A 108 -17.48 -5.49 -16.62
C GLY A 108 -16.43 -4.42 -16.91
N ALA A 109 -16.72 -3.52 -17.86
CA ALA A 109 -15.78 -2.45 -18.20
C ALA A 109 -15.56 -1.49 -17.04
N LEU A 110 -16.63 -1.12 -16.33
CA LEU A 110 -16.54 -0.29 -15.12
C LEU A 110 -15.79 -1.01 -14.00
N LEU A 111 -16.09 -2.29 -13.77
CA LEU A 111 -15.41 -3.11 -12.75
C LEU A 111 -13.90 -3.14 -12.99
N ILE A 112 -13.46 -3.52 -14.18
CA ILE A 112 -12.04 -3.59 -14.53
C ILE A 112 -11.39 -2.22 -14.44
N GLY A 113 -12.05 -1.16 -14.91
CA GLY A 113 -11.56 0.23 -14.79
C GLY A 113 -11.39 0.67 -13.33
N LEU A 114 -12.34 0.36 -12.44
CA LEU A 114 -12.25 0.66 -11.01
C LEU A 114 -11.12 -0.14 -10.33
N LEU A 115 -11.01 -1.44 -10.60
CA LEU A 115 -9.93 -2.27 -10.05
C LEU A 115 -8.56 -1.80 -10.52
N PHE A 116 -8.43 -1.43 -11.79
CA PHE A 116 -7.19 -0.87 -12.33
C PHE A 116 -6.85 0.48 -11.68
N GLY A 117 -7.82 1.40 -11.60
CA GLY A 117 -7.64 2.69 -10.92
C GLY A 117 -7.24 2.53 -9.45
N TYR A 118 -7.88 1.59 -8.74
CA TYR A 118 -7.53 1.25 -7.37
C TYR A 118 -6.09 0.71 -7.27
N THR A 119 -5.70 -0.22 -8.12
CA THR A 119 -4.35 -0.80 -8.09
C THR A 119 -3.28 0.22 -8.46
N LEU A 120 -3.57 1.20 -9.33
CA LEU A 120 -2.68 2.34 -9.60
C LEU A 120 -2.46 3.21 -8.34
N CYS A 121 -3.45 3.33 -7.47
CA CYS A 121 -3.28 4.01 -6.19
C CYS A 121 -2.56 3.11 -5.17
N TYR A 122 -2.85 1.81 -5.14
CA TYR A 122 -2.36 0.89 -4.12
C TYR A 122 -0.91 0.43 -4.35
N MET A 123 -0.53 0.03 -5.57
CA MET A 123 0.80 -0.55 -5.84
C MET A 123 1.95 0.39 -5.47
N PRO A 124 1.90 1.71 -5.74
CA PRO A 124 2.92 2.63 -5.27
C PRO A 124 3.11 2.63 -3.76
N THR A 125 2.05 2.41 -2.98
CA THR A 125 2.12 2.45 -1.51
C THR A 125 2.96 1.32 -0.92
N LEU A 126 3.15 0.21 -1.63
CA LEU A 126 4.06 -0.87 -1.23
C LEU A 126 5.52 -0.40 -1.17
N ALA A 127 5.95 0.40 -2.14
CA ALA A 127 7.27 1.01 -2.13
C ALA A 127 7.39 2.08 -1.03
N LEU A 128 6.33 2.89 -0.85
CA LEU A 128 6.30 3.93 0.20
C LEU A 128 6.38 3.35 1.61
N THR A 129 5.69 2.24 1.90
CA THR A 129 5.80 1.56 3.21
C THR A 129 7.20 1.07 3.49
N ASN A 130 7.88 0.49 2.48
CA ASN A 130 9.28 0.08 2.62
C ASN A 130 10.19 1.29 2.83
N ASN A 131 10.00 2.37 2.08
CA ASN A 131 10.79 3.59 2.22
C ASN A 131 10.64 4.23 3.61
N ILE A 132 9.40 4.33 4.13
CA ILE A 132 9.14 4.82 5.48
C ILE A 132 9.86 3.95 6.52
N ALA A 133 9.81 2.62 6.36
CA ALA A 133 10.48 1.70 7.27
C ALA A 133 12.01 1.85 7.20
N PHE A 134 12.60 1.88 6.02
CA PHE A 134 14.05 2.01 5.82
C PHE A 134 14.59 3.34 6.36
N HIS A 135 13.89 4.43 6.11
CA HIS A 135 14.29 5.75 6.61
C HIS A 135 14.21 5.87 8.13
N SER A 136 13.27 5.16 8.75
CA SER A 136 12.99 5.28 10.19
C SER A 136 13.81 4.32 11.05
N LEU A 137 14.28 3.19 10.52
CA LEU A 137 14.96 2.16 11.28
C LEU A 137 16.48 2.45 11.40
N ALA A 138 17.02 2.40 12.62
CA ALA A 138 18.45 2.57 12.86
C ALA A 138 19.30 1.38 12.37
N ASN A 139 18.75 0.16 12.38
CA ASN A 139 19.38 -1.05 11.87
C ASN A 139 18.40 -1.79 10.97
N VAL A 140 18.44 -1.45 9.69
CA VAL A 140 17.51 -1.97 8.69
C VAL A 140 17.66 -3.49 8.56
N ASP A 141 18.87 -4.00 8.43
CA ASP A 141 19.15 -5.42 8.15
C ASP A 141 18.55 -6.36 9.21
N LYS A 142 18.61 -5.95 10.49
CA LYS A 142 18.10 -6.76 11.61
C LYS A 142 16.61 -6.52 11.90
N THR A 143 16.14 -5.30 11.74
CA THR A 143 14.82 -4.90 12.25
C THR A 143 13.75 -4.92 11.15
N PHE A 144 14.10 -4.59 9.90
CA PHE A 144 13.14 -4.60 8.79
C PHE A 144 12.49 -5.97 8.55
N PRO A 145 13.23 -7.12 8.59
CA PRO A 145 12.59 -8.42 8.46
C PRO A 145 11.48 -8.66 9.49
N VAL A 146 11.68 -8.22 10.74
CA VAL A 146 10.66 -8.32 11.81
C VAL A 146 9.43 -7.50 11.45
N VAL A 147 9.62 -6.24 11.05
CA VAL A 147 8.53 -5.36 10.61
C VAL A 147 7.79 -5.97 9.40
N ARG A 148 8.53 -6.53 8.45
CA ARG A 148 7.98 -7.09 7.20
C ARG A 148 7.12 -8.33 7.41
N VAL A 149 7.45 -9.16 8.40
CA VAL A 149 6.67 -10.36 8.77
C VAL A 149 5.23 -9.99 9.15
N PHE A 150 5.00 -8.82 9.78
CA PHE A 150 3.66 -8.36 10.11
C PHE A 150 2.78 -8.13 8.88
N GLY A 151 3.37 -7.84 7.73
CA GLY A 151 2.63 -7.83 6.46
C GLY A 151 2.03 -9.20 6.11
N THR A 152 2.82 -10.27 6.24
CA THR A 152 2.33 -11.64 6.02
C THR A 152 1.23 -12.01 7.03
N ILE A 153 1.42 -11.65 8.30
CA ILE A 153 0.41 -11.85 9.34
C ILE A 153 -0.87 -11.07 8.99
N GLY A 154 -0.77 -9.84 8.52
CA GLY A 154 -1.92 -9.03 8.09
C GLY A 154 -2.71 -9.70 6.96
N TRP A 155 -2.01 -10.24 5.95
CA TRP A 155 -2.62 -10.99 4.86
C TRP A 155 -3.38 -12.23 5.35
N ILE A 156 -2.76 -13.03 6.21
CA ILE A 156 -3.36 -14.24 6.78
C ILE A 156 -4.61 -13.88 7.60
N ILE A 157 -4.50 -12.88 8.48
CA ILE A 157 -5.62 -12.44 9.32
C ILE A 157 -6.77 -11.88 8.48
N ALA A 158 -6.49 -11.17 7.38
CA ALA A 158 -7.51 -10.72 6.44
C ALA A 158 -8.32 -11.89 5.88
N GLY A 159 -7.65 -12.94 5.39
CA GLY A 159 -8.32 -14.14 4.90
C GLY A 159 -9.17 -14.84 5.98
N ILE A 160 -8.65 -14.95 7.20
CA ILE A 160 -9.40 -15.53 8.33
C ILE A 160 -10.63 -14.66 8.66
N CYS A 161 -10.48 -13.34 8.75
CA CYS A 161 -11.58 -12.40 9.02
C CYS A 161 -12.71 -12.55 8.00
N ILE A 162 -12.36 -12.59 6.70
CA ILE A 162 -13.34 -12.76 5.63
C ILE A 162 -14.07 -14.09 5.74
N GLY A 163 -13.33 -15.18 6.01
CA GLY A 163 -13.91 -16.52 6.16
C GLY A 163 -14.86 -16.61 7.35
N VAL A 164 -14.43 -16.12 8.53
CA VAL A 164 -15.23 -16.18 9.77
C VAL A 164 -16.46 -15.26 9.71
N THR A 165 -16.35 -14.10 9.07
CA THR A 165 -17.48 -13.17 8.93
C THR A 165 -18.47 -13.58 7.84
N GLY A 166 -18.13 -14.59 7.02
CA GLY A 166 -19.01 -15.08 5.96
C GLY A 166 -19.19 -14.11 4.79
N ILE A 167 -18.27 -13.15 4.60
CA ILE A 167 -18.35 -12.17 3.50
C ILE A 167 -17.53 -12.58 2.27
N SER A 168 -16.96 -13.77 2.25
CA SER A 168 -16.01 -14.26 1.25
C SER A 168 -16.50 -14.16 -0.21
N ASP A 169 -17.80 -14.31 -0.42
CA ASP A 169 -18.45 -14.29 -1.72
C ASP A 169 -19.36 -13.07 -1.92
N THR A 170 -19.21 -12.05 -1.07
CA THR A 170 -20.01 -10.83 -1.08
C THR A 170 -19.18 -9.60 -1.44
N THR A 171 -19.85 -8.52 -1.82
CA THR A 171 -19.21 -7.21 -2.02
C THR A 171 -18.63 -6.60 -0.76
N GLY A 172 -18.95 -7.17 0.41
CA GLY A 172 -18.43 -6.75 1.73
C GLY A 172 -16.90 -6.74 1.81
N ILE A 173 -16.22 -7.58 1.03
CA ILE A 173 -14.75 -7.60 0.93
C ILE A 173 -14.17 -6.24 0.50
N PHE A 174 -14.81 -5.55 -0.44
CA PHE A 174 -14.37 -4.23 -0.92
C PHE A 174 -14.68 -3.14 0.10
N THR A 175 -15.82 -3.24 0.79
CA THR A 175 -16.18 -2.31 1.88
C THR A 175 -15.17 -2.42 3.03
N LEU A 176 -14.81 -3.64 3.44
CA LEU A 176 -13.79 -3.88 4.45
C LEU A 176 -12.44 -3.28 4.03
N ALA A 177 -12.00 -3.56 2.80
CA ALA A 177 -10.75 -3.03 2.26
C ALA A 177 -10.76 -1.48 2.18
N ALA A 178 -11.86 -0.87 1.78
CA ALA A 178 -12.02 0.58 1.73
C ALA A 178 -11.91 1.21 3.12
N LEU A 179 -12.62 0.68 4.11
CA LEU A 179 -12.56 1.17 5.49
C LEU A 179 -11.16 1.03 6.09
N CYS A 180 -10.49 -0.11 5.87
CA CYS A 180 -9.12 -0.31 6.31
C CYS A 180 -8.13 0.63 5.58
N SER A 181 -8.39 0.95 4.30
CA SER A 181 -7.59 1.94 3.55
C SER A 181 -7.73 3.34 4.14
N VAL A 182 -8.94 3.76 4.52
CA VAL A 182 -9.15 5.03 5.24
C VAL A 182 -8.40 5.02 6.57
N ALA A 183 -8.51 3.93 7.34
CA ALA A 183 -7.81 3.80 8.62
C ALA A 183 -6.29 3.90 8.44
N LEU A 184 -5.70 3.22 7.43
CA LEU A 184 -4.28 3.31 7.13
C LEU A 184 -3.89 4.71 6.64
N ALA A 185 -4.71 5.37 5.85
CA ALA A 185 -4.46 6.73 5.42
C ALA A 185 -4.33 7.70 6.59
N LEU A 186 -5.28 7.65 7.53
CA LEU A 186 -5.24 8.45 8.76
C LEU A 186 -4.03 8.08 9.64
N TYR A 187 -3.77 6.77 9.78
CA TYR A 187 -2.63 6.28 10.53
C TYR A 187 -1.29 6.73 9.95
N SER A 188 -1.16 6.75 8.62
CA SER A 188 0.08 7.15 7.95
C SER A 188 0.49 8.59 8.26
N LEU A 189 -0.47 9.50 8.50
CA LEU A 189 -0.20 10.88 8.90
C LEU A 189 0.47 10.98 10.29
N THR A 190 0.34 9.95 11.12
CA THR A 190 0.97 9.88 12.45
C THR A 190 2.40 9.31 12.40
N LEU A 191 2.79 8.71 11.28
CA LEU A 191 4.12 8.09 11.12
C LEU A 191 5.24 9.14 11.11
N PRO A 192 6.50 8.74 11.37
CA PRO A 192 7.64 9.65 11.32
C PRO A 192 7.73 10.36 9.97
N HIS A 193 8.14 11.63 10.02
CA HIS A 193 8.35 12.39 8.79
C HIS A 193 9.45 11.74 7.94
N THR A 194 9.07 11.29 6.76
CA THR A 194 9.98 10.68 5.79
C THR A 194 10.06 11.62 4.59
N PRO A 195 11.18 12.34 4.43
CA PRO A 195 11.33 13.29 3.33
C PRO A 195 11.24 12.58 1.99
N ALA A 196 10.94 13.34 0.95
CA ALA A 196 10.91 12.85 -0.42
C ALA A 196 12.25 12.20 -0.80
N PRO A 197 12.31 10.95 -1.29
CA PRO A 197 13.55 10.22 -1.54
C PRO A 197 14.52 10.94 -2.48
N ALA A 198 14.00 11.61 -3.52
CA ALA A 198 14.77 12.32 -4.55
C ALA A 198 14.74 13.85 -4.38
N LYS A 199 14.52 14.35 -3.15
CA LYS A 199 14.49 15.79 -2.87
C LYS A 199 15.79 16.47 -3.26
N GLY A 200 15.70 17.47 -4.17
CA GLY A 200 16.86 18.26 -4.62
C GLY A 200 17.66 17.63 -5.76
N MET A 201 17.30 16.45 -6.24
CA MET A 201 17.95 15.87 -7.43
C MET A 201 17.38 16.48 -8.72
N PRO A 202 18.21 16.81 -9.72
CA PRO A 202 17.73 17.28 -11.01
C PRO A 202 16.95 16.18 -11.73
N VAL A 203 15.90 16.57 -12.48
CA VAL A 203 15.15 15.63 -13.31
C VAL A 203 16.03 15.17 -14.47
N GLN A 204 16.41 13.91 -14.52
CA GLN A 204 17.05 13.33 -15.68
C GLN A 204 16.05 12.42 -16.43
N PHE A 205 15.99 12.57 -17.76
CA PHE A 205 15.12 11.72 -18.58
C PHE A 205 15.50 10.22 -18.48
N ARG A 206 16.74 9.94 -18.09
CA ARG A 206 17.24 8.58 -17.81
C ARG A 206 16.57 7.93 -16.60
N ASP A 207 16.16 8.72 -15.59
CA ASP A 207 15.45 8.22 -14.40
C ASP A 207 14.06 7.70 -14.80
N LEU A 208 13.42 8.34 -15.79
CA LEU A 208 12.13 7.93 -16.36
C LEU A 208 12.20 6.57 -17.08
N LEU A 209 13.30 6.29 -17.74
CA LEU A 209 13.48 5.05 -18.51
C LEU A 209 14.09 3.91 -17.66
N CYS A 210 14.28 4.10 -16.34
CA CYS A 210 15.01 3.16 -15.49
C CYS A 210 16.38 2.76 -16.09
N ALA A 211 17.03 3.68 -16.83
CA ALA A 211 18.23 3.39 -17.61
C ALA A 211 19.38 2.87 -16.74
N ASP A 212 19.44 3.32 -15.48
CA ASP A 212 20.45 2.84 -14.51
C ASP A 212 20.18 1.41 -14.03
N ALA A 213 18.90 0.99 -13.96
CA ALA A 213 18.56 -0.40 -13.71
C ALA A 213 18.95 -1.32 -14.88
N PHE A 214 18.75 -0.86 -16.11
CA PHE A 214 19.22 -1.60 -17.31
C PHE A 214 20.75 -1.63 -17.43
N ALA A 215 21.46 -0.62 -16.92
CA ALA A 215 22.93 -0.62 -16.89
C ALA A 215 23.50 -1.69 -15.92
N LEU A 216 22.76 -2.06 -14.88
CA LEU A 216 23.13 -3.12 -13.92
C LEU A 216 22.91 -4.55 -14.48
N LEU A 217 22.18 -4.68 -15.59
CA LEU A 217 21.95 -5.98 -16.26
C LEU A 217 23.03 -6.34 -17.30
N LYS A 218 24.03 -5.49 -17.48
CA LYS A 218 25.23 -5.73 -18.28
C LYS A 218 26.40 -6.14 -17.41
#